data_16507e72784178ac8ec709abb0355960
#
_entry.id   16507e72784178ac8ec709abb0355960
#
_cell.length_a   1.000
_cell.length_b   1.000
_cell.length_c   1.000
_cell.angle_alpha   90.00
_cell.angle_beta   90.00
_cell.angle_gamma   90.00
#
_symmetry.space_group_name_H-M   'P 1'
#
loop_
_entity.id
_entity.type
_entity.pdbx_description
1 polymer ?
#
loop_
_entity_poly.entity_id
_entity_poly.type
_entity_poly.pdbx_seq_one_letter_code
_entity_poly.pdbx_strand_id
1 'polypeptide(L)'
;MGFMERNEKIGFYSISVNLVLVAIKLFLSILSGSVALLADAIHSSTDVISSATVFAGIKISKRTSRGFPYGLYKVENFVSLLSSIFIFLAGYEIVHTVFFETQELNTQTIPYAMGGVLLTMVITFVFSRYELREGKAIGSPSLTADAQHIRTDLLSSGVILAGLFGTLFGFKLDKVAALVVVVFVVRAGISILTDAVRVLLDASIDFKTMDQVKTIIMQDPRVTSINALWGRNSGPFRFIEADIVIKAESLEKAHFVSQKIEKEIRRTVSRVDHILIHYEPQKKETTTWAVPLSEDRMVLAEHFGNAPYFYVATRRESDGVVVSEAYLHNPFRGDEKGKGIKISEWLLEKGIDRVYSPKDFKGTGPGYVFSDADVELIVSGEKTLSDIQKDLKET
;
A
#
# COMPACT_ATOMS: atom_id res chain seq x y z
N MET A 1 -28.72 18.22 1.71
CA MET A 1 -27.45 18.96 1.77
C MET A 1 -26.67 18.36 2.92
N GLY A 2 -25.74 17.37 2.66
CA GLY A 2 -24.98 16.69 3.71
C GLY A 2 -24.04 17.69 4.37
N PHE A 3 -23.91 17.63 5.68
CA PHE A 3 -22.93 18.40 6.44
C PHE A 3 -21.53 18.01 5.93
N MET A 4 -20.83 18.97 5.31
CA MET A 4 -19.41 18.80 4.97
C MET A 4 -18.63 18.58 6.28
N GLU A 5 -17.78 17.56 6.28
CA GLU A 5 -16.85 17.33 7.40
C GLU A 5 -15.91 18.54 7.56
N ARG A 6 -15.41 18.76 8.78
CA ARG A 6 -14.56 19.94 9.09
C ARG A 6 -13.35 20.05 8.15
N ASN A 7 -12.76 18.90 7.76
CA ASN A 7 -11.66 18.82 6.80
C ASN A 7 -12.04 19.32 5.41
N GLU A 8 -13.25 18.95 4.93
CA GLU A 8 -13.76 19.36 3.61
C GLU A 8 -14.01 20.88 3.56
N LYS A 9 -14.50 21.46 4.68
CA LYS A 9 -14.72 22.91 4.77
C LYS A 9 -13.42 23.69 4.67
N ILE A 10 -12.37 23.23 5.36
CA ILE A 10 -11.07 23.91 5.33
C ILE A 10 -10.44 23.79 3.93
N GLY A 11 -10.49 22.62 3.30
CA GLY A 11 -10.03 22.43 1.93
C GLY A 11 -10.79 23.33 0.92
N PHE A 12 -12.11 23.49 1.10
CA PHE A 12 -12.89 24.41 0.28
C PHE A 12 -12.49 25.88 0.50
N TYR A 13 -12.18 26.27 1.76
CA TYR A 13 -11.68 27.62 2.05
C TYR A 13 -10.29 27.83 1.43
N SER A 14 -9.41 26.83 1.45
CA SER A 14 -8.09 26.90 0.81
C SER A 14 -8.23 27.16 -0.71
N ILE A 15 -9.04 26.38 -1.40
CA ILE A 15 -9.31 26.60 -2.83
C ILE A 15 -9.88 28.00 -3.09
N SER A 16 -10.83 28.46 -2.25
CA SER A 16 -11.48 29.76 -2.42
C SER A 16 -10.50 30.92 -2.22
N VAL A 17 -9.66 30.85 -1.19
CA VAL A 17 -8.64 31.86 -0.92
C VAL A 17 -7.59 31.89 -2.03
N ASN A 18 -7.10 30.73 -2.47
CA ASN A 18 -6.14 30.65 -3.57
C ASN A 18 -6.72 31.20 -4.87
N LEU A 19 -8.00 30.94 -5.17
CA LEU A 19 -8.66 31.51 -6.34
C LEU A 19 -8.75 33.06 -6.29
N VAL A 20 -9.04 33.61 -5.12
CA VAL A 20 -9.05 35.06 -4.91
C VAL A 20 -7.64 35.63 -5.05
N LEU A 21 -6.62 34.97 -4.51
CA LEU A 21 -5.23 35.40 -4.65
C LEU A 21 -4.78 35.42 -6.13
N VAL A 22 -5.13 34.37 -6.90
CA VAL A 22 -4.87 34.32 -8.35
C VAL A 22 -5.53 35.50 -9.06
N ALA A 23 -6.81 35.76 -8.78
CA ALA A 23 -7.53 36.86 -9.41
C ALA A 23 -6.90 38.22 -9.10
N ILE A 24 -6.49 38.46 -7.86
CA ILE A 24 -5.79 39.69 -7.45
C ILE A 24 -4.44 39.79 -8.19
N LYS A 25 -3.63 38.73 -8.20
CA LYS A 25 -2.31 38.73 -8.84
C LYS A 25 -2.41 38.96 -10.34
N LEU A 26 -3.37 38.33 -11.04
CA LEU A 26 -3.63 38.58 -12.45
C LEU A 26 -4.04 40.03 -12.71
N PHE A 27 -4.94 40.57 -11.90
CA PHE A 27 -5.35 41.97 -12.02
C PHE A 27 -4.17 42.92 -11.84
N LEU A 28 -3.32 42.71 -10.83
CA LEU A 28 -2.13 43.51 -10.58
C LEU A 28 -1.09 43.40 -11.70
N SER A 29 -0.94 42.20 -12.29
CA SER A 29 -0.07 41.98 -13.46
C SER A 29 -0.53 42.80 -14.67
N ILE A 30 -1.82 42.76 -14.99
CA ILE A 30 -2.40 43.53 -16.09
C ILE A 30 -2.28 45.04 -15.85
N LEU A 31 -2.53 45.48 -14.59
CA LEU A 31 -2.46 46.89 -14.21
C LEU A 31 -1.05 47.47 -14.31
N SER A 32 -0.05 46.68 -13.91
CA SER A 32 1.35 47.13 -13.83
C SER A 32 2.18 46.81 -15.07
N GLY A 33 1.74 45.86 -15.90
CA GLY A 33 2.54 45.28 -17.00
C GLY A 33 3.72 44.45 -16.49
N SER A 34 3.72 44.02 -15.20
CA SER A 34 4.80 43.23 -14.61
C SER A 34 4.72 41.77 -15.03
N VAL A 35 5.79 41.30 -15.68
CA VAL A 35 5.96 39.88 -16.07
C VAL A 35 6.19 39.02 -14.84
N ALA A 36 6.84 39.55 -13.81
CA ALA A 36 7.04 38.83 -12.57
C ALA A 36 5.72 38.54 -11.84
N LEU A 37 4.78 39.51 -11.83
CA LEU A 37 3.44 39.31 -11.29
C LEU A 37 2.61 38.32 -12.12
N LEU A 38 2.78 38.32 -13.44
CA LEU A 38 2.15 37.32 -14.32
C LEU A 38 2.66 35.91 -13.99
N ALA A 39 3.97 35.76 -13.87
CA ALA A 39 4.60 34.50 -13.49
C ALA A 39 4.09 33.98 -12.13
N ASP A 40 3.94 34.85 -11.13
CA ASP A 40 3.42 34.52 -9.80
C ASP A 40 1.93 34.14 -9.84
N ALA A 41 1.14 34.83 -10.67
CA ALA A 41 -0.27 34.48 -10.87
C ALA A 41 -0.43 33.10 -11.51
N ILE A 42 0.42 32.77 -12.50
CA ILE A 42 0.46 31.44 -13.13
C ILE A 42 0.89 30.38 -12.11
N HIS A 43 1.92 30.64 -11.32
CA HIS A 43 2.33 29.76 -10.22
C HIS A 43 1.17 29.47 -9.27
N SER A 44 0.54 30.49 -8.74
CA SER A 44 -0.63 30.35 -7.86
C SER A 44 -1.82 29.64 -8.52
N SER A 45 -1.97 29.77 -9.85
CA SER A 45 -3.00 29.03 -10.60
C SER A 45 -2.74 27.52 -10.61
N THR A 46 -1.47 27.10 -10.62
CA THR A 46 -1.11 25.67 -10.53
C THR A 46 -1.54 25.06 -9.19
N ASP A 47 -1.47 25.83 -8.12
CA ASP A 47 -1.85 25.38 -6.77
C ASP A 47 -3.37 25.21 -6.68
N VAL A 48 -4.14 26.14 -7.26
CA VAL A 48 -5.61 26.02 -7.37
C VAL A 48 -5.99 24.78 -8.18
N ILE A 49 -5.35 24.54 -9.32
CA ILE A 49 -5.61 23.36 -10.17
C ILE A 49 -5.28 22.09 -9.41
N SER A 50 -4.15 22.05 -8.72
CA SER A 50 -3.73 20.90 -7.90
C SER A 50 -4.76 20.59 -6.81
N SER A 51 -5.13 21.59 -6.02
CA SER A 51 -6.11 21.44 -4.92
C SER A 51 -7.50 21.07 -5.44
N ALA A 52 -7.94 21.66 -6.56
CA ALA A 52 -9.22 21.33 -7.18
C ALA A 52 -9.23 19.90 -7.75
N THR A 53 -8.11 19.46 -8.31
CA THR A 53 -7.94 18.10 -8.85
C THR A 53 -8.02 17.05 -7.75
N VAL A 54 -7.35 17.30 -6.60
CA VAL A 54 -7.43 16.42 -5.42
C VAL A 54 -8.86 16.36 -4.90
N PHE A 55 -9.53 17.50 -4.78
CA PHE A 55 -10.93 17.55 -4.32
C PHE A 55 -11.89 16.82 -5.27
N ALA A 56 -11.77 17.05 -6.57
CA ALA A 56 -12.56 16.36 -7.61
C ALA A 56 -12.23 14.85 -7.65
N GLY A 57 -10.95 14.51 -7.51
CA GLY A 57 -10.47 13.13 -7.46
C GLY A 57 -11.13 12.35 -6.33
N ILE A 58 -11.17 12.89 -5.12
CA ILE A 58 -11.84 12.27 -3.97
C ILE A 58 -13.33 12.01 -4.26
N LYS A 59 -14.01 12.93 -4.95
CA LYS A 59 -15.44 12.83 -5.25
C LYS A 59 -15.78 11.89 -6.40
N ILE A 60 -14.90 11.80 -7.41
CA ILE A 60 -15.09 10.99 -8.62
C ILE A 60 -14.49 9.59 -8.46
N SER A 61 -13.40 9.45 -7.71
CA SER A 61 -12.61 8.24 -7.60
C SER A 61 -13.40 7.02 -7.10
N LYS A 62 -14.34 7.23 -6.19
CA LYS A 62 -15.19 6.15 -5.63
C LYS A 62 -16.30 5.67 -6.57
N ARG A 63 -16.43 6.25 -7.77
CA ARG A 63 -17.41 5.78 -8.74
C ARG A 63 -16.90 4.52 -9.43
N THR A 64 -17.49 3.39 -9.06
CA THR A 64 -17.25 2.11 -9.73
C THR A 64 -18.26 1.91 -10.85
N SER A 65 -17.85 1.24 -11.92
CA SER A 65 -18.73 0.80 -13.00
C SER A 65 -18.27 -0.56 -13.51
N ARG A 66 -19.06 -1.21 -14.37
CA ARG A 66 -18.64 -2.48 -14.98
C ARG A 66 -17.33 -2.39 -15.77
N GLY A 67 -17.06 -1.23 -16.39
CA GLY A 67 -15.81 -0.98 -17.13
C GLY A 67 -14.63 -0.58 -16.24
N PHE A 68 -14.89 -0.12 -15.00
CA PHE A 68 -13.87 0.33 -14.04
C PHE A 68 -14.18 -0.23 -12.65
N PRO A 69 -13.96 -1.55 -12.43
CA PRO A 69 -14.34 -2.22 -11.18
C PRO A 69 -13.54 -1.72 -9.97
N TYR A 70 -12.31 -1.29 -10.16
CA TYR A 70 -11.48 -0.68 -9.10
C TYR A 70 -11.75 0.82 -8.88
N GLY A 71 -12.69 1.44 -9.64
CA GLY A 71 -12.97 2.86 -9.58
C GLY A 71 -12.10 3.70 -10.53
N LEU A 72 -12.35 5.01 -10.51
CA LEU A 72 -11.69 5.98 -11.39
C LEU A 72 -10.56 6.74 -10.67
N TYR A 73 -9.88 6.09 -9.74
CA TYR A 73 -8.87 6.71 -8.87
C TYR A 73 -7.75 7.42 -9.65
N LYS A 74 -7.28 6.83 -10.76
CA LYS A 74 -6.16 7.37 -11.55
C LYS A 74 -6.54 8.56 -12.46
N VAL A 75 -7.83 8.90 -12.58
CA VAL A 75 -8.26 10.08 -13.36
C VAL A 75 -7.65 11.36 -12.80
N GLU A 76 -7.53 11.48 -11.47
CA GLU A 76 -6.85 12.60 -10.82
C GLU A 76 -5.41 12.76 -11.34
N ASN A 77 -4.65 11.67 -11.39
CA ASN A 77 -3.27 11.70 -11.86
C ASN A 77 -3.15 12.02 -13.35
N PHE A 78 -4.13 11.58 -14.16
CA PHE A 78 -4.19 11.97 -15.56
C PHE A 78 -4.44 13.46 -15.74
N VAL A 79 -5.35 14.06 -14.96
CA VAL A 79 -5.59 15.51 -14.95
C VAL A 79 -4.34 16.26 -14.48
N SER A 80 -3.66 15.77 -13.42
CA SER A 80 -2.39 16.37 -12.95
C SER A 80 -1.30 16.34 -14.02
N LEU A 81 -1.19 15.25 -14.79
CA LEU A 81 -0.27 15.14 -15.92
C LEU A 81 -0.57 16.21 -17.00
N LEU A 82 -1.83 16.37 -17.38
CA LEU A 82 -2.22 17.42 -18.34
C LEU A 82 -1.93 18.81 -17.79
N SER A 83 -2.24 19.07 -16.52
CA SER A 83 -1.96 20.35 -15.86
C SER A 83 -0.47 20.69 -15.89
N SER A 84 0.42 19.70 -15.66
CA SER A 84 1.87 19.93 -15.73
C SER A 84 2.34 20.37 -17.12
N ILE A 85 1.73 19.87 -18.18
CA ILE A 85 2.03 20.30 -19.57
C ILE A 85 1.64 21.79 -19.75
N PHE A 86 0.46 22.20 -19.28
CA PHE A 86 0.05 23.61 -19.33
C PHE A 86 0.96 24.52 -18.53
N ILE A 87 1.46 24.04 -17.37
CA ILE A 87 2.45 24.77 -16.56
C ILE A 87 3.74 25.00 -17.34
N PHE A 88 4.25 24.00 -18.06
CA PHE A 88 5.45 24.16 -18.89
C PHE A 88 5.23 25.10 -20.05
N LEU A 89 4.06 25.03 -20.72
CA LEU A 89 3.72 25.96 -21.79
C LEU A 89 3.66 27.41 -21.27
N ALA A 90 3.04 27.62 -20.11
CA ALA A 90 2.97 28.92 -19.48
C ALA A 90 4.37 29.43 -19.05
N GLY A 91 5.20 28.54 -18.47
CA GLY A 91 6.60 28.87 -18.14
C GLY A 91 7.41 29.27 -19.38
N TYR A 92 7.24 28.54 -20.49
CA TYR A 92 7.86 28.88 -21.78
C TYR A 92 7.42 30.26 -22.27
N GLU A 93 6.12 30.57 -22.20
CA GLU A 93 5.58 31.87 -22.62
C GLU A 93 6.16 33.02 -21.79
N ILE A 94 6.28 32.84 -20.47
CA ILE A 94 6.92 33.85 -19.61
C ILE A 94 8.38 34.08 -20.04
N VAL A 95 9.15 33.00 -20.28
CA VAL A 95 10.53 33.12 -20.74
C VAL A 95 10.59 33.83 -22.09
N HIS A 96 9.71 33.49 -23.03
CA HIS A 96 9.62 34.11 -24.32
C HIS A 96 9.34 35.61 -24.17
N THR A 97 8.35 36.00 -23.37
CA THR A 97 8.02 37.41 -23.12
C THR A 97 9.18 38.17 -22.49
N VAL A 98 9.91 37.57 -21.52
CA VAL A 98 11.10 38.20 -20.89
C VAL A 98 12.19 38.57 -21.92
N PHE A 99 12.45 37.67 -22.89
CA PHE A 99 13.59 37.82 -23.79
C PHE A 99 13.22 38.51 -25.11
N PHE A 100 12.03 38.31 -25.62
CA PHE A 100 11.65 38.74 -26.97
C PHE A 100 10.64 39.89 -27.01
N GLU A 101 9.94 40.17 -25.92
CA GLU A 101 8.98 41.24 -25.86
C GLU A 101 9.52 42.44 -25.05
N THR A 102 9.25 43.65 -25.60
CA THR A 102 9.46 44.91 -24.89
C THR A 102 8.22 45.28 -24.14
N GLN A 103 8.01 44.69 -22.93
CA GLN A 103 6.96 45.17 -22.06
C GLN A 103 7.43 46.46 -21.35
N GLU A 104 6.66 47.52 -21.50
CA GLU A 104 6.85 48.75 -20.74
C GLU A 104 6.07 48.65 -19.44
N LEU A 105 6.81 48.59 -18.34
CA LEU A 105 6.23 48.70 -16.98
C LEU A 105 5.61 50.08 -16.82
N ASN A 106 4.34 50.12 -16.45
CA ASN A 106 3.70 51.36 -16.09
C ASN A 106 4.17 51.84 -14.73
N THR A 107 5.19 52.69 -14.72
CA THR A 107 5.79 53.18 -13.47
C THR A 107 4.82 53.90 -12.54
N GLN A 108 3.74 54.48 -13.08
CA GLN A 108 2.71 55.15 -12.26
C GLN A 108 1.87 54.16 -11.46
N THR A 109 1.75 52.91 -11.92
CA THR A 109 0.94 51.89 -11.24
C THR A 109 1.75 50.96 -10.35
N ILE A 110 3.11 51.02 -10.40
CA ILE A 110 3.98 50.19 -9.57
C ILE A 110 3.66 50.31 -8.07
N PRO A 111 3.46 51.51 -7.48
CA PRO A 111 3.14 51.64 -6.06
C PRO A 111 1.85 50.91 -5.67
N TYR A 112 0.83 50.93 -6.56
CA TYR A 112 -0.42 50.21 -6.36
C TYR A 112 -0.21 48.71 -6.46
N ALA A 113 0.61 48.24 -7.43
CA ALA A 113 0.98 46.85 -7.55
C ALA A 113 1.73 46.33 -6.32
N MET A 114 2.68 47.10 -5.79
CA MET A 114 3.39 46.79 -4.55
C MET A 114 2.43 46.69 -3.35
N GLY A 115 1.50 47.63 -3.21
CA GLY A 115 0.46 47.58 -2.18
C GLY A 115 -0.41 46.34 -2.29
N GLY A 116 -0.75 45.94 -3.53
CA GLY A 116 -1.51 44.73 -3.80
C GLY A 116 -0.72 43.45 -3.48
N VAL A 117 0.59 43.38 -3.82
CA VAL A 117 1.47 42.26 -3.42
C VAL A 117 1.58 42.16 -1.91
N LEU A 118 1.78 43.26 -1.20
CA LEU A 118 1.77 43.26 0.25
C LEU A 118 0.45 42.75 0.83
N LEU A 119 -0.68 43.16 0.25
CA LEU A 119 -2.00 42.66 0.68
C LEU A 119 -2.11 41.17 0.45
N THR A 120 -1.71 40.63 -0.71
CA THR A 120 -1.73 39.17 -1.00
C THR A 120 -0.79 38.43 -0.04
N MET A 121 0.40 38.98 0.30
CA MET A 121 1.30 38.39 1.28
C MET A 121 0.67 38.30 2.67
N VAL A 122 -0.04 39.34 3.10
CA VAL A 122 -0.74 39.33 4.39
C VAL A 122 -1.85 38.32 4.41
N ILE A 123 -2.67 38.24 3.35
CA ILE A 123 -3.74 37.21 3.21
C ILE A 123 -3.14 35.83 3.29
N THR A 124 -2.10 35.54 2.50
CA THR A 124 -1.38 34.27 2.45
C THR A 124 -0.80 33.90 3.82
N PHE A 125 -0.17 34.83 4.51
CA PHE A 125 0.40 34.61 5.84
C PHE A 125 -0.68 34.29 6.89
N VAL A 126 -1.74 35.07 6.96
CA VAL A 126 -2.84 34.84 7.90
C VAL A 126 -3.53 33.54 7.64
N PHE A 127 -3.84 33.23 6.35
CA PHE A 127 -4.51 32.02 5.98
C PHE A 127 -3.65 30.78 6.24
N SER A 128 -2.37 30.80 5.88
CA SER A 128 -1.44 29.68 6.15
C SER A 128 -1.31 29.38 7.66
N ARG A 129 -1.33 30.41 8.52
CA ARG A 129 -1.33 30.19 9.98
C ARG A 129 -2.64 29.57 10.48
N TYR A 130 -3.77 30.01 9.93
CA TYR A 130 -5.08 29.45 10.25
C TYR A 130 -5.13 27.97 9.84
N GLU A 131 -4.78 27.65 8.60
CA GLU A 131 -4.80 26.31 8.07
C GLU A 131 -3.84 25.36 8.80
N LEU A 132 -2.62 25.83 9.12
CA LEU A 132 -1.65 25.06 9.90
C LEU A 132 -2.17 24.72 11.30
N ARG A 133 -2.84 25.67 11.95
CA ARG A 133 -3.44 25.47 13.27
C ARG A 133 -4.57 24.45 13.22
N GLU A 134 -5.46 24.59 12.26
CA GLU A 134 -6.59 23.68 12.06
C GLU A 134 -6.13 22.28 11.63
N GLY A 135 -5.19 22.19 10.68
CA GLY A 135 -4.60 20.93 10.22
C GLY A 135 -3.96 20.13 11.36
N LYS A 136 -3.23 20.80 12.26
CA LYS A 136 -2.68 20.19 13.48
C LYS A 136 -3.76 19.76 14.46
N ALA A 137 -4.78 20.59 14.67
CA ALA A 137 -5.87 20.31 15.62
C ALA A 137 -6.71 19.08 15.18
N ILE A 138 -6.86 18.87 13.88
CA ILE A 138 -7.61 17.75 13.29
C ILE A 138 -6.71 16.52 13.06
N GLY A 139 -5.38 16.68 13.16
CA GLY A 139 -4.41 15.63 12.82
C GLY A 139 -4.36 15.33 11.33
N SER A 140 -4.60 16.33 10.46
CA SER A 140 -4.57 16.18 9.00
C SER A 140 -3.20 16.51 8.42
N PRO A 141 -2.41 15.52 7.98
CA PRO A 141 -1.11 15.76 7.36
C PRO A 141 -1.22 16.57 6.06
N SER A 142 -2.29 16.36 5.28
CA SER A 142 -2.50 17.08 4.01
C SER A 142 -2.72 18.57 4.21
N LEU A 143 -3.58 18.99 5.15
CA LEU A 143 -3.77 20.41 5.47
C LEU A 143 -2.50 21.04 6.06
N THR A 144 -1.74 20.28 6.85
CA THR A 144 -0.47 20.77 7.40
C THR A 144 0.58 20.98 6.30
N ALA A 145 0.64 20.07 5.31
CA ALA A 145 1.53 20.18 4.17
C ALA A 145 1.12 21.36 3.25
N ASP A 146 -0.19 21.53 2.97
CA ASP A 146 -0.73 22.63 2.18
C ASP A 146 -0.41 23.97 2.81
N ALA A 147 -0.66 24.11 4.11
CA ALA A 147 -0.31 25.33 4.86
C ALA A 147 1.20 25.67 4.82
N GLN A 148 2.07 24.65 4.81
CA GLN A 148 3.52 24.85 4.67
C GLN A 148 3.90 25.27 3.26
N HIS A 149 3.26 24.70 2.25
CA HIS A 149 3.43 25.09 0.85
C HIS A 149 3.05 26.54 0.62
N ILE A 150 1.84 26.95 1.03
CA ILE A 150 1.35 28.33 0.98
C ILE A 150 2.33 29.31 1.67
N ARG A 151 2.98 28.91 2.75
CA ARG A 151 4.03 29.74 3.39
C ARG A 151 5.28 29.89 2.54
N THR A 152 5.63 28.89 1.76
CA THR A 152 6.79 28.95 0.86
C THR A 152 6.55 29.95 -0.27
N ASP A 153 5.31 30.11 -0.71
CA ASP A 153 4.91 31.07 -1.75
C ASP A 153 5.14 32.54 -1.34
N LEU A 154 5.23 32.83 -0.04
CA LEU A 154 5.65 34.13 0.45
C LEU A 154 7.08 34.53 -0.02
N LEU A 155 7.95 33.53 -0.26
CA LEU A 155 9.29 33.79 -0.77
C LEU A 155 9.23 34.30 -2.21
N SER A 156 8.40 33.69 -3.05
CA SER A 156 8.17 34.13 -4.44
C SER A 156 7.64 35.55 -4.47
N SER A 157 6.60 35.83 -3.66
CA SER A 157 6.02 37.17 -3.54
C SER A 157 7.03 38.19 -3.01
N GLY A 158 7.94 37.80 -2.11
CA GLY A 158 9.04 38.62 -1.64
C GLY A 158 10.04 38.99 -2.75
N VAL A 159 10.38 38.05 -3.61
CA VAL A 159 11.25 38.29 -4.80
C VAL A 159 10.60 39.28 -5.74
N ILE A 160 9.29 39.14 -5.98
CA ILE A 160 8.54 40.04 -6.86
C ILE A 160 8.46 41.44 -6.27
N LEU A 161 8.18 41.57 -4.96
CA LEU A 161 8.18 42.85 -4.29
C LEU A 161 9.53 43.54 -4.40
N ALA A 162 10.63 42.80 -4.22
CA ALA A 162 11.98 43.35 -4.40
C ALA A 162 12.26 43.77 -5.86
N GLY A 163 11.76 42.99 -6.84
CA GLY A 163 11.83 43.35 -8.27
C GLY A 163 11.12 44.64 -8.61
N LEU A 164 9.85 44.76 -8.14
CA LEU A 164 9.06 45.98 -8.31
C LEU A 164 9.69 47.19 -7.60
N PHE A 165 10.20 46.99 -6.38
CA PHE A 165 10.90 48.04 -5.64
C PHE A 165 12.14 48.52 -6.38
N GLY A 166 12.97 47.63 -6.88
CA GLY A 166 14.13 47.97 -7.71
C GLY A 166 13.78 48.78 -8.94
N THR A 167 12.62 48.50 -9.55
CA THR A 167 12.16 49.23 -10.73
C THR A 167 11.87 50.71 -10.44
N LEU A 168 11.42 51.05 -9.22
CA LEU A 168 11.24 52.44 -8.80
C LEU A 168 12.56 53.24 -8.78
N PHE A 169 13.69 52.55 -8.62
CA PHE A 169 15.03 53.16 -8.66
C PHE A 169 15.67 53.12 -10.05
N GLY A 170 14.90 52.75 -11.09
CA GLY A 170 15.39 52.68 -12.46
C GLY A 170 16.11 51.38 -12.82
N PHE A 171 16.16 50.37 -11.94
CA PHE A 171 16.71 49.08 -12.21
C PHE A 171 15.65 48.18 -12.84
N LYS A 172 15.92 47.59 -14.02
CA LYS A 172 14.99 46.64 -14.69
C LYS A 172 15.00 45.26 -14.02
N LEU A 173 14.67 45.17 -12.73
CA LEU A 173 14.72 43.96 -11.94
C LEU A 173 13.46 43.08 -12.10
N ASP A 174 12.37 43.59 -12.68
CA ASP A 174 11.14 42.81 -12.91
C ASP A 174 11.41 41.57 -13.78
N LYS A 175 12.16 41.72 -14.88
CA LYS A 175 12.56 40.59 -15.72
C LYS A 175 13.38 39.52 -14.98
N VAL A 176 14.27 39.97 -14.07
CA VAL A 176 15.08 39.06 -13.24
C VAL A 176 14.17 38.34 -12.23
N ALA A 177 13.27 39.06 -11.59
CA ALA A 177 12.28 38.47 -10.69
C ALA A 177 11.39 37.46 -11.40
N ALA A 178 10.93 37.77 -12.64
CA ALA A 178 10.15 36.84 -13.46
C ALA A 178 10.93 35.54 -13.75
N LEU A 179 12.20 35.59 -14.11
CA LEU A 179 13.01 34.41 -14.34
C LEU A 179 13.21 33.57 -13.07
N VAL A 180 13.36 34.20 -11.91
CA VAL A 180 13.45 33.48 -10.64
C VAL A 180 12.13 32.75 -10.36
N VAL A 181 10.98 33.41 -10.58
CA VAL A 181 9.66 32.79 -10.40
C VAL A 181 9.45 31.64 -11.37
N VAL A 182 9.88 31.78 -12.64
CA VAL A 182 9.82 30.68 -13.63
C VAL A 182 10.56 29.43 -13.15
N VAL A 183 11.70 29.58 -12.46
CA VAL A 183 12.40 28.42 -11.88
C VAL A 183 11.51 27.69 -10.87
N PHE A 184 10.76 28.40 -10.04
CA PHE A 184 9.81 27.78 -9.11
C PHE A 184 8.64 27.12 -9.86
N VAL A 185 8.08 27.79 -10.89
CA VAL A 185 7.02 27.24 -11.75
C VAL A 185 7.45 25.94 -12.42
N VAL A 186 8.62 25.92 -13.05
CA VAL A 186 9.16 24.73 -13.71
C VAL A 186 9.42 23.61 -12.72
N ARG A 187 9.98 23.94 -11.55
CA ARG A 187 10.21 22.95 -10.47
C ARG A 187 8.90 22.35 -9.99
N ALA A 188 7.86 23.15 -9.78
CA ALA A 188 6.53 22.68 -9.40
C ALA A 188 5.94 21.78 -10.49
N GLY A 189 6.03 22.20 -11.76
CA GLY A 189 5.60 21.40 -12.92
C GLY A 189 6.29 20.04 -13.00
N ILE A 190 7.62 19.99 -12.79
CA ILE A 190 8.39 18.73 -12.76
C ILE A 190 7.91 17.82 -11.60
N SER A 191 7.67 18.38 -10.42
CA SER A 191 7.18 17.61 -9.28
C SER A 191 5.81 16.99 -9.58
N ILE A 192 4.85 17.80 -10.06
CA ILE A 192 3.50 17.35 -10.41
C ILE A 192 3.55 16.27 -11.51
N LEU A 193 4.38 16.48 -12.54
CA LEU A 193 4.56 15.52 -13.64
C LEU A 193 5.11 14.19 -13.10
N THR A 194 6.19 14.27 -12.32
CA THR A 194 6.85 13.07 -11.77
C THR A 194 5.90 12.28 -10.89
N ASP A 195 5.18 12.94 -9.99
CA ASP A 195 4.23 12.31 -9.09
C ASP A 195 3.07 11.66 -9.85
N ALA A 196 2.52 12.36 -10.84
CA ALA A 196 1.46 11.82 -11.70
C ALA A 196 1.92 10.59 -12.47
N VAL A 197 3.09 10.65 -13.12
CA VAL A 197 3.67 9.54 -13.88
C VAL A 197 3.98 8.35 -12.96
N ARG A 198 4.57 8.58 -11.79
CA ARG A 198 4.85 7.51 -10.82
C ARG A 198 3.57 6.74 -10.43
N VAL A 199 2.49 7.45 -10.14
CA VAL A 199 1.20 6.81 -9.77
C VAL A 199 0.57 6.10 -10.97
N LEU A 200 0.63 6.67 -12.17
CA LEU A 200 0.11 6.04 -13.39
C LEU A 200 0.87 4.74 -13.73
N LEU A 201 2.17 4.69 -13.46
CA LEU A 201 3.04 3.53 -13.66
C LEU A 201 3.08 2.57 -12.46
N ASP A 202 2.16 2.71 -11.51
CA ASP A 202 2.08 1.87 -10.31
C ASP A 202 3.38 1.82 -9.48
N ALA A 203 4.09 2.95 -9.39
CA ALA A 203 5.26 3.04 -8.54
C ALA A 203 4.90 2.76 -7.07
N SER A 204 5.84 2.15 -6.36
CA SER A 204 5.67 1.85 -4.94
C SER A 204 5.33 3.12 -4.13
N ILE A 205 4.51 2.94 -3.10
CA ILE A 205 4.30 3.94 -2.06
C ILE A 205 5.62 4.21 -1.32
N ASP A 206 5.62 5.22 -0.48
CA ASP A 206 6.83 5.60 0.27
C ASP A 206 7.36 4.45 1.15
N PHE A 207 8.69 4.32 1.21
CA PHE A 207 9.37 3.24 1.94
C PHE A 207 9.01 3.21 3.43
N LYS A 208 8.80 4.37 4.06
CA LYS A 208 8.42 4.47 5.47
C LYS A 208 7.07 3.80 5.72
N THR A 209 6.10 4.01 4.84
CA THR A 209 4.80 3.34 4.92
C THR A 209 4.94 1.83 4.67
N MET A 210 5.78 1.42 3.70
CA MET A 210 6.02 0.00 3.44
C MET A 210 6.66 -0.71 4.63
N ASP A 211 7.66 -0.09 5.28
CA ASP A 211 8.29 -0.62 6.48
C ASP A 211 7.31 -0.72 7.66
N GLN A 212 6.39 0.24 7.76
CA GLN A 212 5.32 0.23 8.76
C GLN A 212 4.37 -0.96 8.53
N VAL A 213 3.95 -1.20 7.29
CA VAL A 213 3.10 -2.35 6.91
C VAL A 213 3.84 -3.66 7.20
N LYS A 214 5.11 -3.78 6.81
CA LYS A 214 5.95 -4.94 7.10
C LYS A 214 6.03 -5.22 8.60
N THR A 215 6.22 -4.19 9.40
CA THR A 215 6.27 -4.31 10.86
C THR A 215 4.96 -4.83 11.42
N ILE A 216 3.81 -4.30 10.96
CA ILE A 216 2.47 -4.74 11.39
C ILE A 216 2.26 -6.22 11.07
N ILE A 217 2.61 -6.65 9.87
CA ILE A 217 2.48 -8.06 9.44
C ILE A 217 3.31 -8.97 10.34
N MET A 218 4.57 -8.61 10.60
CA MET A 218 5.50 -9.42 11.39
C MET A 218 5.24 -9.37 12.90
N GLN A 219 4.36 -8.50 13.39
CA GLN A 219 3.96 -8.47 14.81
C GLN A 219 3.10 -9.68 15.22
N ASP A 220 2.40 -10.34 14.30
CA ASP A 220 1.67 -11.54 14.66
C ASP A 220 2.63 -12.75 14.68
N PRO A 221 2.78 -13.43 15.82
CA PRO A 221 3.77 -14.52 15.99
C PRO A 221 3.50 -15.75 15.11
N ARG A 222 2.33 -15.83 14.50
CA ARG A 222 1.97 -16.90 13.57
C ARG A 222 2.46 -16.62 12.14
N VAL A 223 2.82 -15.40 11.82
CA VAL A 223 3.46 -15.07 10.54
C VAL A 223 4.94 -15.43 10.64
N THR A 224 5.38 -16.34 9.81
CA THR A 224 6.78 -16.85 9.80
C THR A 224 7.66 -16.10 8.82
N SER A 225 7.11 -15.70 7.67
CA SER A 225 7.83 -14.90 6.68
C SER A 225 6.87 -14.10 5.79
N ILE A 226 7.43 -13.11 5.12
CA ILE A 226 6.80 -12.36 4.04
C ILE A 226 7.56 -12.73 2.76
N ASN A 227 6.89 -13.40 1.83
CA ASN A 227 7.45 -13.76 0.52
C ASN A 227 7.50 -12.55 -0.40
N ALA A 228 6.42 -11.73 -0.38
CA ALA A 228 6.33 -10.52 -1.16
C ALA A 228 5.44 -9.48 -0.47
N LEU A 229 5.78 -8.20 -0.68
CA LEU A 229 5.00 -7.08 -0.19
C LEU A 229 5.04 -5.96 -1.22
N TRP A 230 3.89 -5.63 -1.76
CA TRP A 230 3.72 -4.56 -2.74
C TRP A 230 2.75 -3.50 -2.21
N GLY A 231 3.03 -2.27 -2.53
CA GLY A 231 2.14 -1.17 -2.24
C GLY A 231 2.21 -0.14 -3.35
N ARG A 232 1.06 0.30 -3.86
CA ARG A 232 0.96 1.33 -4.90
C ARG A 232 -0.08 2.38 -4.55
N ASN A 233 0.09 3.58 -5.08
CA ASN A 233 -0.94 4.59 -5.02
C ASN A 233 -1.91 4.42 -6.20
N SER A 234 -3.17 4.68 -5.97
CA SER A 234 -4.19 4.81 -7.00
C SER A 234 -4.99 6.09 -6.73
N GLY A 235 -4.62 7.19 -7.39
CA GLY A 235 -5.04 8.52 -6.97
C GLY A 235 -4.62 8.78 -5.52
N PRO A 236 -5.53 9.29 -4.66
CA PRO A 236 -5.23 9.58 -3.27
C PRO A 236 -5.23 8.35 -2.37
N PHE A 237 -5.55 7.16 -2.88
CA PHE A 237 -5.70 5.93 -2.10
C PHE A 237 -4.50 5.00 -2.28
N ARG A 238 -4.30 4.14 -1.28
CA ARG A 238 -3.24 3.13 -1.23
C ARG A 238 -3.81 1.74 -1.41
N PHE A 239 -3.18 0.95 -2.25
CA PHE A 239 -3.45 -0.46 -2.49
C PHE A 239 -2.24 -1.24 -1.98
N ILE A 240 -2.48 -2.24 -1.14
CA ILE A 240 -1.45 -3.04 -0.50
C ILE A 240 -1.73 -4.51 -0.80
N GLU A 241 -0.71 -5.21 -1.25
CA GLU A 241 -0.76 -6.64 -1.54
C GLU A 241 0.39 -7.30 -0.79
N ALA A 242 0.10 -8.36 -0.05
CA ALA A 242 1.09 -9.11 0.71
C ALA A 242 0.94 -10.60 0.45
N ASP A 243 2.06 -11.29 0.29
CA ASP A 243 2.16 -12.74 0.27
C ASP A 243 2.96 -13.17 1.50
N ILE A 244 2.31 -13.93 2.38
CA ILE A 244 2.85 -14.26 3.69
C ILE A 244 2.74 -15.75 3.99
N VAL A 245 3.65 -16.27 4.79
CA VAL A 245 3.59 -17.64 5.29
C VAL A 245 3.08 -17.63 6.73
N ILE A 246 2.03 -18.42 6.99
CA ILE A 246 1.38 -18.47 8.29
C ILE A 246 1.49 -19.89 8.86
N LYS A 247 1.89 -19.98 10.14
CA LYS A 247 1.77 -21.18 10.94
C LYS A 247 0.35 -21.24 11.53
N ALA A 248 -0.56 -21.93 10.85
CA ALA A 248 -1.93 -22.12 11.29
C ALA A 248 -2.34 -23.59 11.10
N GLU A 249 -3.09 -24.10 12.05
CA GLU A 249 -3.57 -25.49 12.05
C GLU A 249 -4.83 -25.69 11.19
N SER A 250 -5.50 -24.58 10.83
CA SER A 250 -6.70 -24.62 10.00
C SER A 250 -6.81 -23.36 9.15
N LEU A 251 -7.56 -23.48 8.03
CA LEU A 251 -7.88 -22.36 7.15
C LEU A 251 -8.60 -21.23 7.90
N GLU A 252 -9.48 -21.57 8.85
CA GLU A 252 -10.21 -20.61 9.65
C GLU A 252 -9.29 -19.76 10.54
N LYS A 253 -8.29 -20.42 11.20
CA LYS A 253 -7.27 -19.73 11.99
C LYS A 253 -6.39 -18.82 11.11
N ALA A 254 -5.98 -19.28 9.93
CA ALA A 254 -5.23 -18.48 8.98
C ALA A 254 -6.01 -17.25 8.52
N HIS A 255 -7.30 -17.43 8.19
CA HIS A 255 -8.20 -16.35 7.82
C HIS A 255 -8.35 -15.30 8.95
N PHE A 256 -8.48 -15.75 10.19
CA PHE A 256 -8.55 -14.84 11.34
C PHE A 256 -7.26 -14.01 11.50
N VAL A 257 -6.09 -14.59 11.26
CA VAL A 257 -4.80 -13.87 11.27
C VAL A 257 -4.79 -12.80 10.19
N SER A 258 -5.14 -13.17 8.96
CA SER A 258 -5.20 -12.24 7.82
C SER A 258 -6.14 -11.07 8.11
N GLN A 259 -7.36 -11.32 8.60
CA GLN A 259 -8.30 -10.26 8.96
C GLN A 259 -7.78 -9.33 10.08
N LYS A 260 -7.10 -9.88 11.09
CA LYS A 260 -6.50 -9.09 12.17
C LYS A 260 -5.43 -8.15 11.63
N ILE A 261 -4.56 -8.65 10.77
CA ILE A 261 -3.50 -7.87 10.12
C ILE A 261 -4.11 -6.76 9.25
N GLU A 262 -5.10 -7.11 8.42
CA GLU A 262 -5.81 -6.13 7.57
C GLU A 262 -6.42 -4.99 8.40
N LYS A 263 -7.11 -5.32 9.48
CA LYS A 263 -7.72 -4.35 10.40
C LYS A 263 -6.67 -3.41 11.00
N GLU A 264 -5.51 -3.95 11.39
CA GLU A 264 -4.44 -3.16 12.00
C GLU A 264 -3.75 -2.25 10.97
N ILE A 265 -3.54 -2.73 9.74
CA ILE A 265 -3.04 -1.89 8.64
C ILE A 265 -4.01 -0.74 8.36
N ARG A 266 -5.33 -1.00 8.25
CA ARG A 266 -6.34 0.04 8.04
C ARG A 266 -6.40 1.07 9.17
N ARG A 267 -6.12 0.65 10.40
CA ARG A 267 -6.09 1.54 11.57
C ARG A 267 -4.88 2.46 11.58
N THR A 268 -3.74 1.95 11.13
CA THR A 268 -2.43 2.60 11.30
C THR A 268 -2.02 3.39 10.05
N VAL A 269 -2.33 2.87 8.87
CA VAL A 269 -1.98 3.48 7.59
C VAL A 269 -3.18 4.23 7.02
N SER A 270 -3.01 5.52 6.75
CA SER A 270 -4.08 6.37 6.22
C SER A 270 -4.39 6.07 4.75
N ARG A 271 -5.66 6.27 4.35
CA ARG A 271 -6.14 6.20 2.96
C ARG A 271 -5.92 4.84 2.28
N VAL A 272 -5.91 3.76 3.05
CA VAL A 272 -5.86 2.41 2.48
C VAL A 272 -7.27 2.02 2.03
N ASP A 273 -7.45 1.82 0.73
CA ASP A 273 -8.72 1.41 0.13
C ASP A 273 -8.77 -0.11 -0.07
N HIS A 274 -7.70 -0.69 -0.59
CA HIS A 274 -7.63 -2.12 -0.88
C HIS A 274 -6.44 -2.77 -0.18
N ILE A 275 -6.71 -3.91 0.46
CA ILE A 275 -5.69 -4.81 1.03
C ILE A 275 -6.01 -6.22 0.54
N LEU A 276 -5.03 -6.86 -0.05
CA LEU A 276 -5.08 -8.27 -0.40
C LEU A 276 -3.93 -8.97 0.34
N ILE A 277 -4.27 -9.92 1.20
CA ILE A 277 -3.30 -10.76 1.87
C ILE A 277 -3.49 -12.19 1.36
N HIS A 278 -2.56 -12.62 0.51
CA HIS A 278 -2.40 -14.01 0.18
C HIS A 278 -1.59 -14.68 1.30
N TYR A 279 -2.03 -15.85 1.75
CA TYR A 279 -1.33 -16.58 2.78
C TYR A 279 -1.16 -18.05 2.40
N GLU A 280 0.05 -18.55 2.61
CA GLU A 280 0.40 -19.94 2.43
C GLU A 280 0.66 -20.60 3.79
N PRO A 281 0.34 -21.87 3.95
CA PRO A 281 0.73 -22.61 5.16
C PRO A 281 2.24 -22.75 5.22
N GLN A 282 2.80 -22.71 6.42
CA GLN A 282 4.20 -23.07 6.61
C GLN A 282 4.43 -24.50 6.16
N LYS A 283 5.29 -24.71 5.17
CA LYS A 283 5.68 -26.04 4.73
C LYS A 283 6.33 -26.79 5.90
N LYS A 284 5.91 -28.02 6.14
CA LYS A 284 6.55 -28.89 7.13
C LYS A 284 7.96 -29.25 6.59
N GLU A 285 8.96 -29.09 7.45
CA GLU A 285 10.33 -29.49 7.11
C GLU A 285 10.48 -30.99 7.04
N THR A 286 9.64 -31.70 7.79
CA THR A 286 9.64 -33.17 7.87
C THR A 286 8.22 -33.70 7.79
N THR A 287 8.04 -34.87 7.20
CA THR A 287 6.80 -35.63 7.16
C THR A 287 7.02 -36.96 7.86
N THR A 288 6.12 -37.32 8.78
CA THR A 288 6.20 -38.57 9.54
C THR A 288 5.13 -39.53 9.05
N TRP A 289 5.55 -40.72 8.71
CA TRP A 289 4.76 -41.79 8.13
C TRP A 289 4.54 -42.91 9.13
N ALA A 290 3.35 -43.51 9.16
CA ALA A 290 3.10 -44.72 9.91
C ALA A 290 2.62 -45.87 8.97
N VAL A 291 3.21 -47.02 9.11
CA VAL A 291 2.90 -48.23 8.33
C VAL A 291 2.52 -49.35 9.28
N PRO A 292 1.27 -49.86 9.26
CA PRO A 292 0.86 -50.98 10.08
C PRO A 292 1.50 -52.26 9.54
N LEU A 293 2.19 -53.00 10.36
CA LEU A 293 2.92 -54.21 9.99
C LEU A 293 2.35 -55.48 10.64
N SER A 294 2.52 -56.59 9.97
CA SER A 294 2.30 -57.93 10.43
C SER A 294 3.33 -58.37 11.49
N GLU A 295 3.19 -59.57 12.05
CA GLU A 295 4.07 -60.12 13.09
C GLU A 295 5.52 -60.27 12.59
N ASP A 296 5.73 -60.65 11.34
CA ASP A 296 7.04 -60.75 10.71
C ASP A 296 7.71 -59.43 10.36
N ARG A 297 6.97 -58.29 10.49
CA ARG A 297 7.40 -56.93 10.15
C ARG A 297 7.79 -56.70 8.68
N MET A 298 7.40 -57.65 7.78
CA MET A 298 7.78 -57.57 6.39
C MET A 298 6.65 -57.07 5.45
N VAL A 299 5.41 -57.33 5.84
CA VAL A 299 4.23 -56.96 5.06
C VAL A 299 3.27 -56.10 5.86
N LEU A 300 2.41 -55.36 5.14
CA LEU A 300 1.35 -54.60 5.78
C LEU A 300 0.40 -55.53 6.55
N ALA A 301 -0.04 -55.10 7.73
CA ALA A 301 -1.05 -55.82 8.49
C ALA A 301 -2.41 -55.72 7.76
N GLU A 302 -3.11 -56.82 7.57
CA GLU A 302 -4.40 -56.87 6.90
C GLU A 302 -5.48 -55.99 7.58
N HIS A 303 -5.38 -55.85 8.92
CA HIS A 303 -6.27 -55.05 9.75
C HIS A 303 -5.49 -54.04 10.56
N PHE A 304 -5.72 -52.74 10.32
CA PHE A 304 -5.08 -51.64 11.02
C PHE A 304 -5.18 -51.72 12.55
N GLY A 305 -6.38 -51.98 13.08
CA GLY A 305 -6.62 -52.10 14.51
C GLY A 305 -5.96 -53.30 15.21
N ASN A 306 -5.58 -54.34 14.44
CA ASN A 306 -4.94 -55.56 14.95
C ASN A 306 -3.45 -55.63 14.56
N ALA A 307 -2.91 -54.63 13.87
CA ALA A 307 -1.49 -54.61 13.55
C ALA A 307 -0.63 -54.73 14.79
N PRO A 308 0.27 -55.75 14.87
CA PRO A 308 1.13 -55.91 16.06
C PRO A 308 2.19 -54.80 16.18
N TYR A 309 2.63 -54.27 15.05
CA TYR A 309 3.66 -53.24 14.98
C TYR A 309 3.28 -52.12 14.05
N PHE A 310 3.86 -50.96 14.30
CA PHE A 310 3.85 -49.82 13.37
C PHE A 310 5.30 -49.43 13.06
N TYR A 311 5.68 -49.43 11.80
CA TYR A 311 6.90 -48.76 11.36
C TYR A 311 6.61 -47.28 11.19
N VAL A 312 7.38 -46.45 11.91
CA VAL A 312 7.28 -45.01 11.87
C VAL A 312 8.58 -44.46 11.30
N ALA A 313 8.48 -43.69 10.23
CA ALA A 313 9.63 -43.08 9.59
C ALA A 313 9.39 -41.59 9.41
N THR A 314 10.36 -40.75 9.74
CA THR A 314 10.33 -39.31 9.51
C THR A 314 11.29 -38.98 8.38
N ARG A 315 10.76 -38.36 7.33
CA ARG A 315 11.52 -37.94 6.16
C ARG A 315 11.65 -36.42 6.15
N ARG A 316 12.82 -35.92 5.75
CA ARG A 316 13.01 -34.50 5.48
C ARG A 316 12.54 -34.20 4.06
N GLU A 317 11.67 -33.19 3.91
CA GLU A 317 11.06 -32.83 2.62
C GLU A 317 12.04 -32.17 1.65
N SER A 318 13.12 -31.55 2.14
CA SER A 318 14.09 -30.83 1.28
C SER A 318 14.97 -31.72 0.44
N ASP A 319 15.30 -32.92 0.90
CA ASP A 319 16.25 -33.84 0.27
C ASP A 319 15.76 -35.31 0.21
N GLY A 320 14.53 -35.57 0.70
CA GLY A 320 13.94 -36.90 0.71
C GLY A 320 14.61 -37.89 1.70
N VAL A 321 15.52 -37.44 2.54
CA VAL A 321 16.27 -38.28 3.45
C VAL A 321 15.42 -38.69 4.65
N VAL A 322 15.37 -39.98 4.94
CA VAL A 322 14.77 -40.50 6.19
C VAL A 322 15.70 -40.18 7.35
N VAL A 323 15.27 -39.27 8.23
CA VAL A 323 16.07 -38.77 9.35
C VAL A 323 15.88 -39.60 10.63
N SER A 324 14.75 -40.27 10.75
CA SER A 324 14.52 -41.23 11.85
C SER A 324 13.58 -42.34 11.44
N GLU A 325 13.77 -43.51 12.00
CA GLU A 325 12.87 -44.67 11.80
C GLU A 325 12.79 -45.50 13.13
N ALA A 326 11.61 -46.02 13.41
CA ALA A 326 11.34 -46.81 14.58
C ALA A 326 10.25 -47.86 14.34
N TYR A 327 10.33 -48.96 15.07
CA TYR A 327 9.27 -49.96 15.14
C TYR A 327 8.55 -49.82 16.49
N LEU A 328 7.31 -49.43 16.44
CA LEU A 328 6.49 -49.26 17.63
C LEU A 328 5.57 -50.44 17.82
N HIS A 329 5.52 -51.01 19.06
CA HIS A 329 4.57 -52.03 19.40
C HIS A 329 3.18 -51.43 19.63
N ASN A 330 2.13 -52.08 19.11
CA ASN A 330 0.75 -51.61 19.30
C ASN A 330 0.28 -51.89 20.74
N PRO A 331 0.07 -50.81 21.55
CA PRO A 331 -0.32 -51.00 22.96
C PRO A 331 -1.80 -51.41 23.12
N PHE A 332 -2.63 -51.28 22.06
CA PHE A 332 -4.08 -51.52 22.11
C PHE A 332 -4.51 -52.84 21.44
N ARG A 333 -3.55 -53.70 21.10
CA ARG A 333 -3.85 -54.99 20.39
C ARG A 333 -4.81 -55.87 21.20
N GLY A 334 -4.72 -55.84 22.52
CA GLY A 334 -5.54 -56.64 23.42
C GLY A 334 -6.95 -56.14 23.67
N ASP A 335 -7.27 -54.94 23.25
CA ASP A 335 -8.57 -54.31 23.50
C ASP A 335 -9.70 -54.97 22.74
N GLU A 336 -10.89 -55.12 23.33
CA GLU A 336 -12.03 -55.76 22.65
C GLU A 336 -12.71 -54.85 21.62
N LYS A 337 -12.84 -53.55 21.90
CA LYS A 337 -13.56 -52.58 21.08
C LYS A 337 -12.78 -51.27 20.91
N GLY A 338 -13.03 -50.58 19.79
CA GLY A 338 -12.51 -49.22 19.54
C GLY A 338 -11.01 -49.14 19.26
N LYS A 339 -10.31 -50.30 19.02
CA LYS A 339 -8.86 -50.34 18.77
C LYS A 339 -8.41 -49.33 17.73
N GLY A 340 -9.11 -49.28 16.58
CA GLY A 340 -8.72 -48.41 15.49
C GLY A 340 -8.72 -46.91 15.88
N ILE A 341 -9.69 -46.48 16.64
CA ILE A 341 -9.76 -45.09 17.13
C ILE A 341 -8.60 -44.81 18.07
N LYS A 342 -8.37 -45.65 19.09
CA LYS A 342 -7.29 -45.49 20.05
C LYS A 342 -5.91 -45.48 19.41
N ILE A 343 -5.70 -46.36 18.43
CA ILE A 343 -4.45 -46.36 17.65
C ILE A 343 -4.30 -45.06 16.85
N SER A 344 -5.37 -44.58 16.22
CA SER A 344 -5.29 -43.32 15.45
C SER A 344 -4.94 -42.15 16.33
N GLU A 345 -5.58 -42.01 17.53
CA GLU A 345 -5.25 -40.99 18.51
C GLU A 345 -3.80 -41.11 19.00
N TRP A 346 -3.36 -42.32 19.30
CA TRP A 346 -1.98 -42.58 19.71
C TRP A 346 -0.94 -42.24 18.64
N LEU A 347 -1.24 -42.51 17.37
CA LEU A 347 -0.37 -42.13 16.25
C LEU A 347 -0.34 -40.61 16.07
N LEU A 348 -1.45 -39.91 16.32
CA LEU A 348 -1.49 -38.44 16.31
C LEU A 348 -0.60 -37.85 17.42
N GLU A 349 -0.59 -38.43 18.60
CA GLU A 349 0.34 -38.03 19.69
C GLU A 349 1.81 -38.20 19.28
N LYS A 350 2.12 -39.11 18.34
CA LYS A 350 3.46 -39.29 17.77
C LYS A 350 3.78 -38.36 16.62
N GLY A 351 2.84 -37.48 16.25
CA GLY A 351 3.04 -36.51 15.19
C GLY A 351 3.03 -37.12 13.78
N ILE A 352 2.22 -38.15 13.56
CA ILE A 352 2.10 -38.79 12.25
C ILE A 352 1.33 -37.87 11.29
N ASP A 353 1.87 -37.68 10.09
CA ASP A 353 1.29 -36.89 9.03
C ASP A 353 0.62 -37.74 7.95
N ARG A 354 1.13 -38.96 7.72
CA ARG A 354 0.67 -39.88 6.70
C ARG A 354 0.59 -41.31 7.23
N VAL A 355 -0.47 -42.02 6.82
CA VAL A 355 -0.67 -43.39 7.23
C VAL A 355 -0.85 -44.28 5.99
N TYR A 356 -0.03 -45.31 5.87
CA TYR A 356 -0.29 -46.38 4.90
C TYR A 356 -1.37 -47.33 5.42
N SER A 357 -2.23 -47.79 4.52
CA SER A 357 -3.23 -48.81 4.83
C SER A 357 -3.49 -49.72 3.65
N PRO A 358 -3.71 -51.00 3.87
CA PRO A 358 -4.11 -51.92 2.78
C PRO A 358 -5.55 -51.66 2.30
N LYS A 359 -6.39 -50.97 3.13
CA LYS A 359 -7.80 -50.68 2.84
C LYS A 359 -8.13 -49.23 3.14
N ASP A 360 -9.11 -48.69 2.42
CA ASP A 360 -9.67 -47.37 2.71
C ASP A 360 -10.39 -47.36 4.08
N PHE A 361 -10.17 -46.30 4.86
CA PHE A 361 -10.83 -46.09 6.16
C PHE A 361 -12.10 -45.24 6.06
N LYS A 362 -12.58 -44.96 4.86
CA LYS A 362 -13.77 -44.15 4.65
C LYS A 362 -14.99 -44.70 5.39
N GLY A 363 -15.62 -43.85 6.21
CA GLY A 363 -16.77 -44.23 7.04
C GLY A 363 -16.43 -45.08 8.28
N THR A 364 -15.16 -45.22 8.64
CA THR A 364 -14.73 -45.93 9.85
C THR A 364 -14.22 -44.99 10.91
N GLY A 365 -14.14 -45.46 12.19
CA GLY A 365 -13.62 -44.65 13.28
C GLY A 365 -12.23 -44.07 13.02
N PRO A 366 -11.23 -44.86 12.59
CA PRO A 366 -9.92 -44.34 12.20
C PRO A 366 -9.97 -43.26 11.11
N GLY A 367 -10.83 -43.45 10.12
CA GLY A 367 -11.00 -42.49 9.03
C GLY A 367 -11.47 -41.11 9.50
N TYR A 368 -12.39 -41.08 10.46
CA TYR A 368 -12.86 -39.80 11.04
C TYR A 368 -11.74 -39.13 11.84
N VAL A 369 -10.99 -39.88 12.69
CA VAL A 369 -9.89 -39.34 13.50
C VAL A 369 -8.78 -38.75 12.61
N PHE A 370 -8.36 -39.47 11.56
CA PHE A 370 -7.31 -39.00 10.67
C PHE A 370 -7.78 -37.83 9.79
N SER A 371 -9.04 -37.86 9.32
CA SER A 371 -9.61 -36.76 8.55
C SER A 371 -9.74 -35.45 9.36
N ASP A 372 -10.11 -35.56 10.64
CA ASP A 372 -10.21 -34.40 11.55
C ASP A 372 -8.84 -33.78 11.87
N ALA A 373 -7.79 -34.61 11.84
CA ALA A 373 -6.42 -34.20 12.12
C ALA A 373 -5.58 -33.92 10.85
N ASP A 374 -6.20 -33.90 9.65
CA ASP A 374 -5.55 -33.65 8.36
C ASP A 374 -4.39 -34.64 8.05
N VAL A 375 -4.53 -35.90 8.50
CA VAL A 375 -3.58 -36.96 8.22
C VAL A 375 -3.93 -37.61 6.88
N GLU A 376 -2.97 -37.64 5.97
CA GLU A 376 -3.14 -38.24 4.64
C GLU A 376 -3.14 -39.76 4.72
N LEU A 377 -4.19 -40.36 4.19
CA LEU A 377 -4.30 -41.82 4.12
C LEU A 377 -3.88 -42.32 2.73
N ILE A 378 -2.86 -43.16 2.69
CA ILE A 378 -2.36 -43.81 1.46
C ILE A 378 -2.80 -45.27 1.39
N VAL A 379 -3.72 -45.55 0.50
CA VAL A 379 -4.18 -46.93 0.26
C VAL A 379 -3.23 -47.59 -0.73
N SER A 380 -2.47 -48.59 -0.27
CA SER A 380 -1.39 -49.20 -1.04
C SER A 380 -1.59 -50.68 -1.38
N GLY A 381 -2.72 -51.29 -1.00
CA GLY A 381 -2.95 -52.71 -1.23
C GLY A 381 -1.94 -53.62 -0.47
N GLU A 382 -1.63 -54.76 -1.08
CA GLU A 382 -0.66 -55.73 -0.50
C GLU A 382 0.78 -55.36 -0.92
N LYS A 383 1.37 -54.35 -0.23
CA LYS A 383 2.79 -53.99 -0.40
C LYS A 383 3.64 -54.54 0.72
N THR A 384 4.92 -54.81 0.40
CA THR A 384 5.93 -55.09 1.44
C THR A 384 6.45 -53.80 2.05
N LEU A 385 7.02 -53.90 3.27
CA LEU A 385 7.70 -52.78 3.89
C LEU A 385 8.85 -52.26 3.01
N SER A 386 9.55 -53.15 2.34
CA SER A 386 10.64 -52.79 1.40
C SER A 386 10.18 -51.93 0.23
N ASP A 387 8.98 -52.19 -0.28
CA ASP A 387 8.39 -51.39 -1.36
C ASP A 387 8.04 -49.99 -0.86
N ILE A 388 7.44 -49.90 0.34
CA ILE A 388 7.11 -48.62 0.95
C ILE A 388 8.37 -47.83 1.30
N GLN A 389 9.43 -48.46 1.80
CA GLN A 389 10.69 -47.79 2.05
C GLN A 389 11.36 -47.26 0.78
N LYS A 390 11.17 -47.87 -0.37
CA LYS A 390 11.59 -47.35 -1.67
C LYS A 390 10.74 -46.14 -2.08
N ASP A 391 9.41 -46.26 -1.96
CA ASP A 391 8.49 -45.14 -2.22
C ASP A 391 8.83 -43.90 -1.35
N LEU A 392 9.17 -44.13 -0.08
CA LEU A 392 9.58 -43.04 0.83
C LEU A 392 10.88 -42.34 0.42
N LYS A 393 11.74 -42.97 -0.37
CA LYS A 393 13.00 -42.41 -0.86
C LYS A 393 12.88 -41.75 -2.23
N GLU A 394 11.90 -42.17 -3.03
CA GLU A 394 11.74 -41.75 -4.43
C GLU A 394 10.69 -40.65 -4.61
N THR A 395 9.76 -40.46 -3.67
CA THR A 395 8.72 -39.42 -3.69
C THR A 395 9.19 -38.15 -2.96
#